data_c844219acc127bf3aa88f61a807fc082
#
_entry.id   c844219acc127bf3aa88f61a807fc082
#
_cell.length_a   1.000
_cell.length_b   1.000
_cell.length_c   1.000
_cell.angle_alpha   90.00
_cell.angle_beta   90.00
_cell.angle_gamma   90.00
#
_symmetry.space_group_name_H-M   'P 1'
#
loop_
_entity.id
_entity.type
_entity.pdbx_description
1 polymer ?
#
loop_
_entity_poly.entity_id
_entity_poly.type
_entity_poly.pdbx_seq_one_letter_code
_entity_poly.pdbx_strand_id
1 'polypeptide(L)'
;MGQADVNVNLWLKDTKRFADLFNAILFQGKAVILPENLHPSPETTAVSLQDAQGKNVVKKQYRDIIMNWQDQAVLMLLAVESQTAIHYAAPLKVMLYDSMEYAEQVRVKWKERPPRLSSAEFLSRFQKNDKLIPVITLIFYYGTEEWDGPLELHQMFDLGTEKNHAELMKKYLPNYHINLVDVRRLKNLESFQSDLQIIFGMLQYSQDKYALRTYVANHKDYFQKLDLETYHALGAFLNSRQLMEINVEKEEKEELDMCKALEDIYNDGVQAGMEAGIEQGRQSGIAEGEAHGKELGIAEGKASHKKEVARQMQKLGYSLDAIAAVLRESVDGISKILAVVG
;
A
#
# COMPACT_ATOMS: atom_id res chain seq x y z
N MET A 1 -4.90 12.05 3.75
CA MET A 1 -3.75 11.28 4.29
C MET A 1 -4.32 10.12 5.07
N GLY A 2 -3.92 8.90 4.76
CA GLY A 2 -4.37 7.71 5.49
C GLY A 2 -3.59 7.54 6.80
N GLN A 3 -4.07 6.68 7.71
CA GLN A 3 -3.37 6.36 8.97
C GLN A 3 -1.93 5.84 8.70
N ALA A 4 -1.76 5.05 7.66
CA ALA A 4 -0.45 4.53 7.25
C ALA A 4 0.54 5.64 6.90
N ASP A 5 0.13 6.64 6.11
CA ASP A 5 1.00 7.77 5.74
C ASP A 5 1.39 8.59 6.97
N VAL A 6 0.46 8.77 7.93
CA VAL A 6 0.75 9.48 9.19
C VAL A 6 1.85 8.77 9.98
N ASN A 7 1.77 7.45 10.13
CA ASN A 7 2.75 6.66 10.87
C ASN A 7 4.13 6.69 10.20
N VAL A 8 4.17 6.55 8.87
CA VAL A 8 5.43 6.63 8.10
C VAL A 8 6.05 8.02 8.22
N ASN A 9 5.23 9.08 8.14
CA ASN A 9 5.73 10.44 8.23
C ASN A 9 6.25 10.78 9.62
N LEU A 10 5.59 10.32 10.70
CA LEU A 10 6.08 10.47 12.06
C LEU A 10 7.45 9.79 12.23
N TRP A 11 7.57 8.55 11.77
CA TRP A 11 8.81 7.79 11.82
C TRP A 11 9.96 8.44 11.04
N LEU A 12 9.69 8.97 9.83
CA LEU A 12 10.69 9.67 9.02
C LEU A 12 11.03 11.08 9.53
N LYS A 13 10.25 11.66 10.45
CA LYS A 13 10.58 12.94 11.09
C LYS A 13 11.75 12.86 12.07
N ASP A 14 12.14 11.66 12.49
CA ASP A 14 13.38 11.50 13.23
C ASP A 14 14.56 12.04 12.42
N THR A 15 15.31 12.97 12.99
CA THR A 15 16.36 13.70 12.24
C THR A 15 17.51 12.80 11.79
N LYS A 16 17.78 11.69 12.50
CA LYS A 16 18.82 10.73 12.10
C LYS A 16 18.38 9.96 10.86
N ARG A 17 17.13 9.45 10.85
CA ARG A 17 16.55 8.75 9.69
C ARG A 17 16.40 9.68 8.51
N PHE A 18 15.95 10.91 8.76
CA PHE A 18 15.79 11.91 7.69
C PHE A 18 17.13 12.28 7.07
N ALA A 19 18.15 12.58 7.89
CA ALA A 19 19.51 12.86 7.41
C ALA A 19 20.07 11.68 6.61
N ASP A 20 19.94 10.46 7.12
CA ASP A 20 20.44 9.25 6.49
C ASP A 20 19.76 8.99 5.14
N LEU A 21 18.43 9.18 5.05
CA LEU A 21 17.70 9.06 3.79
C LEU A 21 18.28 9.98 2.71
N PHE A 22 18.47 11.26 3.03
CA PHE A 22 19.04 12.23 2.09
C PHE A 22 20.51 11.97 1.80
N ASN A 23 21.31 11.58 2.79
CA ASN A 23 22.71 11.22 2.60
C ASN A 23 22.87 10.00 1.70
N ALA A 24 22.05 8.97 1.87
CA ALA A 24 22.12 7.78 1.03
C ALA A 24 21.76 8.12 -0.43
N ILE A 25 20.70 8.89 -0.66
CA ILE A 25 20.19 9.18 -2.01
C ILE A 25 21.03 10.24 -2.73
N LEU A 26 21.39 11.34 -2.06
CA LEU A 26 22.09 12.46 -2.70
C LEU A 26 23.60 12.33 -2.65
N PHE A 27 24.15 11.74 -1.58
CA PHE A 27 25.57 11.74 -1.28
C PHE A 27 26.20 10.35 -1.17
N GLN A 28 25.48 9.31 -1.65
CA GLN A 28 25.97 7.93 -1.68
C GLN A 28 26.42 7.42 -0.29
N GLY A 29 25.68 7.80 0.75
CA GLY A 29 25.93 7.41 2.14
C GLY A 29 26.99 8.23 2.87
N LYS A 30 27.56 9.25 2.23
CA LYS A 30 28.47 10.19 2.93
C LYS A 30 27.66 11.05 3.88
N ALA A 31 28.11 11.19 5.13
CA ALA A 31 27.49 12.01 6.15
C ALA A 31 27.70 13.51 5.90
N VAL A 32 26.98 14.06 4.91
CA VAL A 32 27.00 15.48 4.57
C VAL A 32 25.94 16.23 5.34
N ILE A 33 24.73 15.65 5.44
CA ILE A 33 23.63 16.22 6.24
C ILE A 33 23.74 15.60 7.63
N LEU A 34 24.00 16.42 8.64
CA LEU A 34 24.06 15.99 10.02
C LEU A 34 22.69 16.23 10.69
N PRO A 35 22.22 15.30 11.54
CA PRO A 35 20.93 15.41 12.21
C PRO A 35 20.75 16.71 13.00
N GLU A 36 21.80 17.20 13.64
CA GLU A 36 21.83 18.44 14.40
C GLU A 36 21.67 19.71 13.55
N ASN A 37 21.90 19.61 12.24
CA ASN A 37 21.75 20.70 11.28
C ASN A 37 20.36 20.72 10.62
N LEU A 38 19.46 19.83 11.05
CA LEU A 38 18.09 19.75 10.55
C LEU A 38 17.11 20.39 11.53
N HIS A 39 16.29 21.31 11.01
CA HIS A 39 15.28 21.99 11.79
C HIS A 39 13.91 21.86 11.12
N PRO A 40 12.86 21.42 11.83
CA PRO A 40 11.52 21.30 11.27
C PRO A 40 11.05 22.63 10.66
N SER A 41 10.41 22.55 9.50
CA SER A 41 9.79 23.69 8.83
C SER A 41 8.27 23.46 8.77
N PRO A 42 7.47 24.54 8.68
CA PRO A 42 6.02 24.40 8.52
C PRO A 42 5.66 23.56 7.27
N GLU A 43 4.86 22.53 7.44
CA GLU A 43 4.40 21.64 6.36
C GLU A 43 3.39 22.30 5.41
N THR A 44 2.93 23.50 5.76
CA THR A 44 1.91 24.22 4.99
C THR A 44 2.50 25.45 4.35
N THR A 45 2.54 25.46 3.03
CA THR A 45 2.82 26.66 2.23
C THR A 45 1.51 27.25 1.71
N ALA A 46 1.26 28.52 1.96
CA ALA A 46 0.06 29.21 1.54
C ALA A 46 0.42 30.34 0.56
N VAL A 47 -0.02 30.21 -0.69
CA VAL A 47 0.16 31.25 -1.70
C VAL A 47 -1.19 31.91 -2.00
N SER A 48 -1.21 33.23 -1.94
CA SER A 48 -2.37 33.99 -2.35
C SER A 48 -2.27 34.24 -3.86
N LEU A 49 -3.18 33.66 -4.62
CA LEU A 49 -3.33 33.88 -6.05
C LEU A 49 -4.58 34.71 -6.30
N GLN A 50 -4.56 35.54 -7.34
CA GLN A 50 -5.80 36.21 -7.80
C GLN A 50 -6.51 35.27 -8.80
N ASP A 51 -7.81 35.06 -8.59
CA ASP A 51 -8.64 34.38 -9.59
C ASP A 51 -8.91 35.27 -10.81
N ALA A 52 -9.60 34.73 -11.79
CA ALA A 52 -9.96 35.45 -13.01
C ALA A 52 -10.82 36.68 -12.77
N GLN A 53 -11.42 36.81 -11.58
CA GLN A 53 -12.23 37.94 -11.13
C GLN A 53 -11.44 38.92 -10.24
N GLY A 54 -10.11 38.73 -10.07
CA GLY A 54 -9.24 39.55 -9.27
C GLY A 54 -9.37 39.36 -7.75
N LYS A 55 -10.11 38.34 -7.29
CA LYS A 55 -10.27 38.01 -5.89
C LYS A 55 -9.08 37.15 -5.42
N ASN A 56 -8.53 37.55 -4.26
CA ASN A 56 -7.46 36.75 -3.64
C ASN A 56 -7.98 35.42 -3.17
N VAL A 57 -7.48 34.34 -3.80
CA VAL A 57 -7.71 32.94 -3.40
C VAL A 57 -6.44 32.46 -2.73
N VAL A 58 -6.53 32.06 -1.47
CA VAL A 58 -5.43 31.46 -0.73
C VAL A 58 -5.40 29.96 -1.06
N LYS A 59 -4.42 29.55 -1.86
CA LYS A 59 -4.14 28.14 -2.08
C LYS A 59 -3.20 27.67 -0.97
N LYS A 60 -3.70 26.82 -0.09
CA LYS A 60 -2.88 26.13 0.91
C LYS A 60 -2.43 24.81 0.33
N GLN A 61 -1.18 24.50 0.52
CA GLN A 61 -0.60 23.23 0.12
C GLN A 61 0.10 22.60 1.31
N TYR A 62 -0.10 21.29 1.44
CA TYR A 62 0.46 20.52 2.55
C TYR A 62 1.51 19.58 1.97
N ARG A 63 2.71 19.63 2.54
CA ARG A 63 3.76 18.63 2.32
C ARG A 63 3.80 17.69 3.51
N ASP A 64 4.24 16.48 3.28
CA ASP A 64 4.26 15.47 4.33
C ASP A 64 5.35 15.78 5.36
N ILE A 65 6.57 16.06 4.92
CA ILE A 65 7.68 16.47 5.80
C ILE A 65 8.50 17.55 5.11
N ILE A 66 8.86 18.60 5.85
CA ILE A 66 9.81 19.63 5.42
C ILE A 66 10.79 19.91 6.56
N MET A 67 12.08 19.95 6.23
CA MET A 67 13.14 20.37 7.14
C MET A 67 14.05 21.40 6.48
N ASN A 68 14.45 22.38 7.26
CA ASN A 68 15.54 23.30 6.92
C ASN A 68 16.86 22.61 7.26
N TRP A 69 17.71 22.42 6.28
CA TRP A 69 19.09 22.01 6.50
C TRP A 69 19.98 23.24 6.43
N GLN A 70 20.72 23.48 7.49
CA GLN A 70 21.64 24.61 7.59
C GLN A 70 23.02 24.11 8.00
N ASP A 71 23.99 24.28 7.10
CA ASP A 71 25.40 24.02 7.39
C ASP A 71 26.22 25.23 6.97
N GLN A 72 26.85 25.91 7.94
CA GLN A 72 27.62 27.14 7.76
C GLN A 72 26.82 28.20 6.99
N ALA A 73 27.17 28.45 5.71
CA ALA A 73 26.52 29.42 4.83
C ALA A 73 25.51 28.78 3.87
N VAL A 74 25.36 27.44 3.89
CA VAL A 74 24.41 26.72 3.03
C VAL A 74 23.10 26.56 3.77
N LEU A 75 22.02 26.99 3.15
CA LEU A 75 20.65 26.74 3.62
C LEU A 75 19.88 26.05 2.49
N MET A 76 19.18 24.98 2.81
CA MET A 76 18.41 24.20 1.85
C MET A 76 17.13 23.67 2.49
N LEU A 77 16.05 23.63 1.73
CA LEU A 77 14.81 22.99 2.13
C LEU A 77 14.80 21.54 1.60
N LEU A 78 14.64 20.60 2.51
CA LEU A 78 14.54 19.20 2.22
C LEU A 78 13.10 18.74 2.50
N ALA A 79 12.46 18.13 1.52
CA ALA A 79 11.07 17.68 1.63
C ALA A 79 10.92 16.22 1.25
N VAL A 80 10.00 15.52 1.91
CA VAL A 80 9.61 14.15 1.59
C VAL A 80 8.10 14.12 1.34
N GLU A 81 7.70 13.44 0.28
CA GLU A 81 6.32 13.12 -0.07
C GLU A 81 6.15 11.60 -0.02
N SER A 82 5.46 11.11 0.99
CA SER A 82 5.25 9.66 1.19
C SER A 82 4.08 9.16 0.35
N GLN A 83 4.25 8.05 -0.36
CA GLN A 83 3.25 7.52 -1.29
C GLN A 83 3.18 5.99 -1.26
N THR A 84 1.96 5.46 -1.18
CA THR A 84 1.65 4.03 -1.32
C THR A 84 1.19 3.65 -2.72
N ALA A 85 0.69 4.61 -3.49
CA ALA A 85 0.19 4.41 -4.85
C ALA A 85 0.97 5.25 -5.86
N ILE A 86 1.05 4.77 -7.09
CA ILE A 86 1.71 5.47 -8.18
C ILE A 86 0.92 6.74 -8.52
N HIS A 87 1.61 7.86 -8.57
CA HIS A 87 1.02 9.14 -8.93
C HIS A 87 1.50 9.58 -10.31
N TYR A 88 0.69 9.31 -11.34
CA TYR A 88 1.08 9.57 -12.74
C TYR A 88 1.31 11.06 -13.07
N ALA A 89 0.89 11.98 -12.23
CA ALA A 89 1.20 13.40 -12.35
C ALA A 89 2.27 13.87 -11.33
N ALA A 90 3.13 12.97 -10.85
CA ALA A 90 4.12 13.27 -9.82
C ALA A 90 5.08 14.42 -10.20
N PRO A 91 5.66 14.49 -11.42
CA PRO A 91 6.52 15.60 -11.80
C PRO A 91 5.81 16.96 -11.74
N LEU A 92 4.56 17.01 -12.19
CA LEU A 92 3.75 18.24 -12.13
C LEU A 92 3.40 18.62 -10.69
N LYS A 93 3.06 17.63 -9.84
CA LYS A 93 2.77 17.84 -8.42
C LYS A 93 3.97 18.46 -7.69
N VAL A 94 5.15 17.84 -7.83
CA VAL A 94 6.38 18.30 -7.16
C VAL A 94 6.82 19.67 -7.68
N MET A 95 6.78 19.87 -8.99
CA MET A 95 7.07 21.17 -9.61
C MET A 95 6.18 22.28 -9.04
N LEU A 96 4.88 22.01 -8.89
CA LEU A 96 3.95 22.98 -8.30
C LEU A 96 4.31 23.29 -6.85
N TYR A 97 4.65 22.28 -6.06
CA TYR A 97 5.01 22.42 -4.65
C TYR A 97 6.28 23.26 -4.48
N ASP A 98 7.33 22.93 -5.22
CA ASP A 98 8.59 23.66 -5.16
C ASP A 98 8.43 25.10 -5.69
N SER A 99 7.62 25.30 -6.74
CA SER A 99 7.31 26.64 -7.26
C SER A 99 6.57 27.51 -6.24
N MET A 100 5.65 26.92 -5.46
CA MET A 100 4.95 27.66 -4.39
C MET A 100 5.92 28.04 -3.27
N GLU A 101 6.87 27.18 -2.92
CA GLU A 101 7.90 27.48 -1.94
C GLU A 101 8.80 28.63 -2.41
N TYR A 102 9.25 28.59 -3.66
CA TYR A 102 10.02 29.71 -4.23
C TYR A 102 9.23 31.03 -4.27
N ALA A 103 7.93 30.95 -4.61
CA ALA A 103 7.07 32.13 -4.58
C ALA A 103 6.92 32.71 -3.17
N GLU A 104 6.83 31.88 -2.15
CA GLU A 104 6.79 32.32 -0.76
C GLU A 104 8.12 32.95 -0.34
N GLN A 105 9.26 32.39 -0.73
CA GLN A 105 10.56 32.96 -0.47
C GLN A 105 10.68 34.37 -1.09
N VAL A 106 10.21 34.58 -2.33
CA VAL A 106 10.16 35.90 -2.98
C VAL A 106 9.28 36.84 -2.17
N ARG A 107 8.11 36.36 -1.69
CA ARG A 107 7.19 37.17 -0.89
C ARG A 107 7.80 37.60 0.45
N VAL A 108 8.52 36.71 1.12
CA VAL A 108 9.21 37.01 2.39
C VAL A 108 10.31 38.04 2.15
N LYS A 109 11.19 37.83 1.17
CA LYS A 109 12.25 38.81 0.81
C LYS A 109 11.68 40.18 0.47
N TRP A 110 10.54 40.20 -0.24
CA TRP A 110 9.88 41.45 -0.56
C TRP A 110 9.37 42.23 0.68
N LYS A 111 8.98 41.56 1.76
CA LYS A 111 8.61 42.22 3.02
C LYS A 111 9.81 42.89 3.71
N GLU A 112 10.96 42.28 3.60
CA GLU A 112 12.21 42.70 4.23
C GLU A 112 13.04 43.68 3.35
N ARG A 113 12.47 44.14 2.22
CA ARG A 113 13.14 44.96 1.23
C ARG A 113 13.67 46.28 1.81
N PRO A 114 14.81 46.81 1.32
CA PRO A 114 15.31 48.12 1.70
C PRO A 114 14.40 49.21 1.16
N PRO A 115 14.47 50.42 1.75
CA PRO A 115 13.61 51.58 1.36
C PRO A 115 13.94 52.14 -0.04
N ARG A 116 15.15 51.83 -0.58
CA ARG A 116 15.57 52.31 -1.90
C ARG A 116 15.82 51.10 -2.82
N LEU A 117 15.07 51.07 -3.91
CA LEU A 117 15.13 50.02 -4.95
C LEU A 117 15.21 50.67 -6.33
N SER A 118 15.83 50.00 -7.28
CA SER A 118 15.68 50.36 -8.68
C SER A 118 14.27 50.04 -9.18
N SER A 119 13.86 50.66 -10.30
CA SER A 119 12.54 50.34 -10.91
C SER A 119 12.41 48.88 -11.28
N ALA A 120 13.48 48.23 -11.73
CA ALA A 120 13.50 46.82 -12.08
C ALA A 120 13.28 45.92 -10.87
N GLU A 121 13.94 46.18 -9.75
CA GLU A 121 13.78 45.44 -8.50
C GLU A 121 12.39 45.63 -7.91
N PHE A 122 11.85 46.84 -7.99
CA PHE A 122 10.49 47.11 -7.56
C PHE A 122 9.45 46.35 -8.38
N LEU A 123 9.59 46.32 -9.71
CA LEU A 123 8.68 45.61 -10.61
C LEU A 123 8.79 44.09 -10.46
N SER A 124 10.02 43.57 -10.34
CA SER A 124 10.25 42.12 -10.19
C SER A 124 9.94 41.60 -8.78
N ARG A 125 9.83 42.46 -7.78
CA ARG A 125 9.77 42.12 -6.35
C ARG A 125 10.95 41.26 -5.87
N PHE A 126 12.09 41.40 -6.56
CA PHE A 126 13.30 40.61 -6.32
C PHE A 126 14.52 41.46 -6.60
N GLN A 127 15.45 41.56 -5.64
CA GLN A 127 16.64 42.37 -5.78
C GLN A 127 17.69 41.67 -6.63
N LYS A 128 18.58 42.43 -7.27
CA LYS A 128 19.64 41.93 -8.12
C LYS A 128 20.53 40.85 -7.44
N ASN A 129 20.77 41.04 -6.15
CA ASN A 129 21.63 40.15 -5.37
C ASN A 129 20.86 39.08 -4.55
N ASP A 130 19.52 39.10 -4.62
CA ASP A 130 18.73 38.08 -3.95
C ASP A 130 19.04 36.69 -4.51
N LYS A 131 19.01 35.70 -3.64
CA LYS A 131 19.14 34.27 -3.97
C LYS A 131 17.99 33.51 -3.33
N LEU A 132 17.47 32.55 -4.02
CA LEU A 132 16.51 31.61 -3.45
C LEU A 132 17.24 30.49 -2.71
N ILE A 133 16.61 29.99 -1.69
CA ILE A 133 17.03 28.78 -0.99
C ILE A 133 16.60 27.58 -1.84
N PRO A 134 17.53 26.69 -2.23
CA PRO A 134 17.17 25.51 -3.01
C PRO A 134 16.19 24.60 -2.26
N VAL A 135 15.27 24.00 -2.99
CA VAL A 135 14.36 22.99 -2.48
C VAL A 135 14.68 21.64 -3.14
N ILE A 136 14.87 20.58 -2.35
CA ILE A 136 15.00 19.23 -2.85
C ILE A 136 13.85 18.40 -2.27
N THR A 137 13.01 17.87 -3.14
CA THR A 137 11.90 16.99 -2.78
C THR A 137 12.20 15.56 -3.18
N LEU A 138 12.11 14.61 -2.23
CA LEU A 138 12.11 13.18 -2.49
C LEU A 138 10.67 12.66 -2.51
N ILE A 139 10.32 11.81 -3.47
CA ILE A 139 9.12 10.98 -3.43
C ILE A 139 9.51 9.66 -2.79
N PHE A 140 9.05 9.45 -1.57
CA PHE A 140 9.26 8.23 -0.80
C PHE A 140 8.13 7.24 -1.11
N TYR A 141 8.38 6.37 -2.08
CA TYR A 141 7.41 5.39 -2.54
C TYR A 141 7.65 4.05 -1.84
N TYR A 142 6.64 3.57 -1.13
CA TYR A 142 6.67 2.29 -0.41
C TYR A 142 5.54 1.33 -0.82
N GLY A 143 4.87 1.62 -1.95
CA GLY A 143 3.87 0.76 -2.56
C GLY A 143 4.43 -0.59 -3.00
N THR A 144 3.55 -1.56 -3.21
CA THR A 144 3.91 -2.92 -3.64
C THR A 144 4.17 -3.02 -5.14
N GLU A 145 3.43 -2.22 -5.93
CA GLU A 145 3.59 -2.16 -7.38
C GLU A 145 4.92 -1.52 -7.76
N GLU A 146 5.50 -1.93 -8.88
CA GLU A 146 6.66 -1.25 -9.45
C GLU A 146 6.25 0.11 -10.01
N TRP A 147 7.06 1.15 -9.75
CA TRP A 147 6.76 2.47 -10.26
C TRP A 147 6.87 2.51 -11.78
N ASP A 148 5.77 2.71 -12.48
CA ASP A 148 5.66 2.87 -13.93
C ASP A 148 5.23 4.28 -14.36
N GLY A 149 5.09 5.19 -13.39
CA GLY A 149 4.75 6.60 -13.64
C GLY A 149 5.92 7.40 -14.20
N PRO A 150 5.65 8.61 -14.75
CA PRO A 150 6.68 9.48 -15.29
C PRO A 150 7.64 9.94 -14.19
N LEU A 151 8.94 9.98 -14.52
CA LEU A 151 10.01 10.48 -13.66
C LEU A 151 10.38 11.94 -13.98
N GLU A 152 9.89 12.46 -15.10
CA GLU A 152 10.17 13.80 -15.55
C GLU A 152 9.01 14.40 -16.33
N LEU A 153 8.91 15.73 -16.33
CA LEU A 153 7.81 16.46 -16.95
C LEU A 153 7.75 16.23 -18.46
N HIS A 154 8.89 16.06 -19.13
CA HIS A 154 8.92 15.78 -20.58
C HIS A 154 8.20 14.48 -20.97
N GLN A 155 8.13 13.50 -20.07
CA GLN A 155 7.37 12.25 -20.31
C GLN A 155 5.85 12.45 -20.27
N MET A 156 5.39 13.58 -19.76
CA MET A 156 3.97 13.91 -19.65
C MET A 156 3.44 14.74 -20.85
N PHE A 157 4.31 15.20 -21.75
CA PHE A 157 3.89 16.02 -22.89
C PHE A 157 3.54 15.17 -24.10
N ASP A 158 2.45 15.51 -24.77
CA ASP A 158 2.17 15.04 -26.12
C ASP A 158 2.94 15.92 -27.12
N LEU A 159 4.07 15.41 -27.58
CA LEU A 159 4.93 16.09 -28.56
C LEU A 159 4.74 15.56 -29.99
N GLY A 160 3.70 14.77 -30.24
CA GLY A 160 3.41 14.13 -31.52
C GLY A 160 4.34 12.93 -31.79
N THR A 161 4.20 12.34 -32.97
CA THR A 161 4.89 11.10 -33.38
C THR A 161 6.26 11.32 -34.06
N GLU A 162 6.54 12.53 -34.52
CA GLU A 162 7.78 12.90 -35.21
C GLU A 162 8.92 13.11 -34.19
N LYS A 163 9.79 12.11 -34.04
CA LYS A 163 10.88 12.13 -33.04
C LYS A 163 11.80 13.35 -33.14
N ASN A 164 12.16 13.75 -34.37
CA ASN A 164 13.05 14.89 -34.57
C ASN A 164 12.41 16.21 -34.11
N HIS A 165 11.12 16.40 -34.38
CA HIS A 165 10.39 17.58 -33.90
C HIS A 165 10.24 17.56 -32.37
N ALA A 166 9.92 16.42 -31.80
CA ALA A 166 9.82 16.27 -30.34
C ALA A 166 11.15 16.64 -29.63
N GLU A 167 12.29 16.16 -30.12
CA GLU A 167 13.60 16.49 -29.54
C GLU A 167 13.97 17.97 -29.70
N LEU A 168 13.57 18.61 -30.78
CA LEU A 168 13.75 20.05 -30.97
C LEU A 168 12.86 20.85 -29.99
N MET A 169 11.60 20.44 -29.82
CA MET A 169 10.67 21.09 -28.90
C MET A 169 11.13 20.99 -27.45
N LYS A 170 11.64 19.83 -27.01
CA LYS A 170 12.17 19.63 -25.65
C LYS A 170 13.24 20.64 -25.27
N LYS A 171 14.03 21.19 -26.21
CA LYS A 171 15.04 22.21 -25.94
C LYS A 171 14.44 23.53 -25.44
N TYR A 172 13.17 23.79 -25.74
CA TYR A 172 12.47 25.02 -25.36
C TYR A 172 11.47 24.81 -24.23
N LEU A 173 11.18 23.53 -23.90
CA LEU A 173 10.26 23.18 -22.82
C LEU A 173 11.08 22.96 -21.53
N PRO A 174 10.70 23.60 -20.41
CA PRO A 174 11.34 23.27 -19.14
C PRO A 174 11.07 21.81 -18.78
N ASN A 175 12.09 21.15 -18.26
CA ASN A 175 11.95 19.82 -17.71
C ASN A 175 12.05 19.87 -16.19
N TYR A 176 11.31 18.99 -15.52
CA TYR A 176 11.31 18.89 -14.07
C TYR A 176 11.39 17.41 -13.68
N HIS A 177 12.49 17.03 -13.06
CA HIS A 177 12.73 15.65 -12.62
C HIS A 177 12.26 15.46 -11.18
N ILE A 178 11.72 14.30 -10.87
CA ILE A 178 11.45 13.88 -9.49
C ILE A 178 12.59 13.01 -8.97
N ASN A 179 12.85 13.09 -7.68
CA ASN A 179 13.79 12.21 -7.00
C ASN A 179 12.97 11.07 -6.36
N LEU A 180 12.76 9.99 -7.11
CA LEU A 180 12.01 8.83 -6.66
C LEU A 180 12.88 7.92 -5.79
N VAL A 181 12.39 7.57 -4.62
CA VAL A 181 12.96 6.56 -3.72
C VAL A 181 11.95 5.43 -3.59
N ASP A 182 12.07 4.41 -4.45
CA ASP A 182 11.29 3.17 -4.34
C ASP A 182 11.97 2.25 -3.32
N VAL A 183 11.49 2.28 -2.08
CA VAL A 183 12.14 1.61 -0.94
C VAL A 183 12.19 0.09 -1.06
N ARG A 184 11.26 -0.50 -1.82
CA ARG A 184 11.23 -1.95 -2.01
C ARG A 184 12.21 -2.43 -3.08
N ARG A 185 12.75 -1.52 -3.91
CA ARG A 185 13.62 -1.82 -5.06
C ARG A 185 14.94 -1.07 -5.02
N LEU A 186 15.32 -0.56 -3.84
CA LEU A 186 16.62 0.06 -3.62
C LEU A 186 17.75 -0.95 -3.86
N LYS A 187 18.76 -0.54 -4.63
CA LYS A 187 19.90 -1.40 -4.97
C LYS A 187 21.07 -1.24 -3.99
N ASN A 188 21.20 -0.09 -3.35
CA ASN A 188 22.37 0.29 -2.55
C ASN A 188 21.96 0.47 -1.08
N LEU A 189 21.48 -0.58 -0.43
CA LEU A 189 21.09 -0.55 0.99
C LEU A 189 22.28 -0.22 1.90
N GLU A 190 23.49 -0.59 1.49
CA GLU A 190 24.73 -0.30 2.21
C GLU A 190 25.06 1.20 2.31
N SER A 191 24.39 2.04 1.52
CA SER A 191 24.52 3.50 1.63
C SER A 191 23.80 4.08 2.85
N PHE A 192 22.88 3.32 3.47
CA PHE A 192 22.20 3.74 4.68
C PHE A 192 23.01 3.35 5.92
N GLN A 193 23.07 4.26 6.89
CA GLN A 193 23.87 4.10 8.11
C GLN A 193 23.00 3.94 9.37
N SER A 194 21.71 4.23 9.26
CA SER A 194 20.73 4.08 10.34
C SER A 194 19.96 2.75 10.22
N ASP A 195 18.92 2.60 11.02
CA ASP A 195 17.98 1.49 10.96
C ASP A 195 17.18 1.44 9.64
N LEU A 196 17.23 2.48 8.81
CA LEU A 196 16.69 2.49 7.46
C LEU A 196 17.22 1.30 6.62
N GLN A 197 18.51 0.94 6.81
CA GLN A 197 19.10 -0.21 6.12
C GLN A 197 18.35 -1.51 6.44
N ILE A 198 18.05 -1.74 7.71
CA ILE A 198 17.37 -2.95 8.19
C ILE A 198 15.91 -2.94 7.74
N ILE A 199 15.23 -1.81 7.89
CA ILE A 199 13.81 -1.67 7.54
C ILE A 199 13.60 -1.82 6.03
N PHE A 200 14.40 -1.13 5.20
CA PHE A 200 14.26 -1.24 3.75
C PHE A 200 14.69 -2.62 3.24
N GLY A 201 15.70 -3.25 3.86
CA GLY A 201 16.04 -4.64 3.59
C GLY A 201 14.87 -5.59 3.87
N MET A 202 14.18 -5.42 4.99
CA MET A 202 12.96 -6.18 5.32
C MET A 202 11.87 -5.98 4.25
N LEU A 203 11.67 -4.73 3.79
CA LEU A 203 10.62 -4.42 2.80
C LEU A 203 10.86 -5.09 1.45
N GLN A 204 12.10 -5.33 1.06
CA GLN A 204 12.43 -6.07 -0.18
C GLN A 204 11.93 -7.52 -0.14
N TYR A 205 11.84 -8.13 1.06
CA TYR A 205 11.34 -9.50 1.24
C TYR A 205 9.87 -9.57 1.65
N SER A 206 9.18 -8.45 1.76
CA SER A 206 7.80 -8.37 2.31
C SER A 206 6.74 -9.12 1.50
N GLN A 207 7.00 -9.44 0.22
CA GLN A 207 6.12 -10.21 -0.65
C GLN A 207 6.35 -11.74 -0.55
N ASP A 208 7.44 -12.17 0.08
CA ASP A 208 7.75 -13.58 0.31
C ASP A 208 7.80 -13.85 1.82
N LYS A 209 6.78 -14.55 2.34
CA LYS A 209 6.64 -14.84 3.77
C LYS A 209 7.82 -15.61 4.36
N TYR A 210 8.46 -16.49 3.58
CA TYR A 210 9.59 -17.28 4.07
C TYR A 210 10.87 -16.44 4.10
N ALA A 211 11.12 -15.67 3.06
CA ALA A 211 12.25 -14.75 3.00
C ALA A 211 12.12 -13.66 4.07
N LEU A 212 10.92 -13.07 4.25
CA LEU A 212 10.63 -12.09 5.30
C LEU A 212 10.92 -12.67 6.69
N ARG A 213 10.39 -13.87 6.99
CA ARG A 213 10.62 -14.53 8.28
C ARG A 213 12.10 -14.79 8.53
N THR A 214 12.83 -15.25 7.52
CA THR A 214 14.27 -15.49 7.60
C THR A 214 15.02 -14.18 7.85
N TYR A 215 14.66 -13.11 7.15
CA TYR A 215 15.27 -11.80 7.32
C TYR A 215 15.07 -11.26 8.73
N VAL A 216 13.83 -11.30 9.24
CA VAL A 216 13.49 -10.85 10.60
C VAL A 216 14.24 -11.70 11.65
N ALA A 217 14.33 -13.02 11.46
CA ALA A 217 15.06 -13.90 12.37
C ALA A 217 16.57 -13.59 12.39
N ASN A 218 17.16 -13.25 11.25
CA ASN A 218 18.57 -12.85 11.15
C ASN A 218 18.87 -11.48 11.81
N HIS A 219 17.85 -10.62 11.96
CA HIS A 219 17.94 -9.31 12.61
C HIS A 219 17.13 -9.26 13.92
N LYS A 220 17.04 -10.41 14.62
CA LYS A 220 16.20 -10.59 15.80
C LYS A 220 16.46 -9.55 16.89
N ASP A 221 17.72 -9.23 17.15
CA ASP A 221 18.11 -8.26 18.20
C ASP A 221 17.53 -6.87 17.95
N TYR A 222 17.35 -6.47 16.68
CA TYR A 222 16.72 -5.22 16.30
C TYR A 222 15.19 -5.33 16.42
N PHE A 223 14.58 -6.35 15.81
CA PHE A 223 13.12 -6.48 15.72
C PHE A 223 12.44 -6.85 17.05
N GLN A 224 13.19 -7.28 18.06
CA GLN A 224 12.66 -7.53 19.41
C GLN A 224 12.57 -6.27 20.29
N LYS A 225 13.18 -5.16 19.87
CA LYS A 225 13.35 -3.94 20.69
C LYS A 225 13.03 -2.70 19.88
N LEU A 226 11.85 -2.67 19.28
CA LEU A 226 11.41 -1.53 18.48
C LEU A 226 10.77 -0.46 19.35
N ASP A 227 11.05 0.80 19.05
CA ASP A 227 10.24 1.91 19.52
C ASP A 227 8.85 1.88 18.89
N LEU A 228 7.90 2.56 19.52
CA LEU A 228 6.51 2.59 19.08
C LEU A 228 6.33 3.17 17.65
N GLU A 229 7.08 4.21 17.32
CA GLU A 229 7.00 4.85 16.01
C GLU A 229 7.47 3.92 14.91
N THR A 230 8.59 3.22 15.13
CA THR A 230 9.10 2.20 14.20
C THR A 230 8.13 1.03 14.07
N TYR A 231 7.53 0.58 15.16
CA TYR A 231 6.56 -0.49 15.15
C TYR A 231 5.31 -0.13 14.32
N HIS A 232 4.76 1.07 14.51
CA HIS A 232 3.62 1.56 13.73
C HIS A 232 3.97 1.80 12.26
N ALA A 233 5.18 2.31 11.98
CA ALA A 233 5.66 2.46 10.60
C ALA A 233 5.78 1.11 9.89
N LEU A 234 6.27 0.07 10.57
CA LEU A 234 6.31 -1.30 10.04
C LEU A 234 4.91 -1.84 9.77
N GLY A 235 3.95 -1.59 10.65
CA GLY A 235 2.54 -1.91 10.43
C GLY A 235 2.00 -1.25 9.15
N ALA A 236 2.34 0.02 8.93
CA ALA A 236 1.97 0.75 7.72
C ALA A 236 2.65 0.18 6.46
N PHE A 237 3.95 -0.09 6.50
CA PHE A 237 4.70 -0.69 5.40
C PHE A 237 4.21 -2.07 5.00
N LEU A 238 3.81 -2.89 5.98
CA LEU A 238 3.28 -4.24 5.77
C LEU A 238 1.78 -4.25 5.50
N ASN A 239 1.12 -3.08 5.54
CA ASN A 239 -0.33 -2.92 5.42
C ASN A 239 -1.11 -3.79 6.43
N SER A 240 -0.58 -3.92 7.64
CA SER A 240 -1.16 -4.72 8.72
C SER A 240 -1.91 -3.83 9.71
N ARG A 241 -3.25 -3.93 9.70
CA ARG A 241 -4.09 -3.22 10.68
C ARG A 241 -3.81 -3.65 12.11
N GLN A 242 -3.55 -4.93 12.33
CA GLN A 242 -3.25 -5.48 13.65
C GLN A 242 -2.01 -4.82 14.27
N LEU A 243 -0.96 -4.57 13.47
CA LEU A 243 0.24 -3.88 13.93
C LEU A 243 0.01 -2.37 14.15
N MET A 244 -0.89 -1.73 13.37
CA MET A 244 -1.18 -0.30 13.51
C MET A 244 -2.13 0.03 14.67
N GLU A 245 -2.95 -0.92 15.11
CA GLU A 245 -4.01 -0.71 16.12
C GLU A 245 -3.59 -1.12 17.54
N ILE A 246 -2.34 -1.52 17.74
CA ILE A 246 -1.83 -1.83 19.09
C ILE A 246 -1.86 -0.57 19.93
N ASN A 247 -2.81 -0.53 20.86
CA ASN A 247 -2.93 0.51 21.88
C ASN A 247 -1.95 0.24 23.02
N VAL A 248 -0.85 0.98 23.02
CA VAL A 248 0.21 0.87 24.03
C VAL A 248 -0.22 1.42 25.40
N GLU A 249 -1.39 2.10 25.51
CA GLU A 249 -1.92 2.63 26.77
C GLU A 249 -2.12 1.57 27.88
N LYS A 250 -2.03 0.27 27.53
CA LYS A 250 -2.18 -0.83 28.50
C LYS A 250 -0.88 -1.50 28.94
N GLU A 251 0.22 -1.27 28.24
CA GLU A 251 1.51 -1.85 28.62
C GLU A 251 2.57 -0.75 28.65
N GLU A 252 3.10 -0.44 29.82
CA GLU A 252 4.25 0.45 30.07
C GLU A 252 5.56 -0.11 29.46
N LYS A 253 5.51 -0.67 28.24
CA LYS A 253 6.70 -1.21 27.57
C LYS A 253 7.24 -0.17 26.62
N GLU A 254 8.44 0.31 26.88
CA GLU A 254 9.20 1.19 25.98
C GLU A 254 9.64 0.49 24.69
N GLU A 255 9.68 -0.87 24.68
CA GLU A 255 10.15 -1.68 23.56
C GLU A 255 9.10 -2.72 23.14
N LEU A 256 8.88 -2.85 21.83
CA LEU A 256 7.90 -3.77 21.21
C LEU A 256 8.61 -4.89 20.45
N ASP A 257 8.13 -6.13 20.59
CA ASP A 257 8.66 -7.32 19.91
C ASP A 257 7.88 -7.62 18.64
N MET A 258 8.43 -7.22 17.50
CA MET A 258 7.86 -7.49 16.18
C MET A 258 7.94 -8.97 15.80
N CYS A 259 8.95 -9.71 16.28
CA CYS A 259 9.08 -11.15 16.00
C CYS A 259 7.90 -11.90 16.59
N LYS A 260 7.53 -11.58 17.85
CA LYS A 260 6.37 -12.17 18.52
C LYS A 260 5.06 -11.75 17.81
N ALA A 261 4.91 -10.48 17.48
CA ALA A 261 3.71 -10.00 16.80
C ALA A 261 3.47 -10.69 15.44
N LEU A 262 4.52 -10.89 14.64
CA LEU A 262 4.42 -11.64 13.38
C LEU A 262 4.09 -13.12 13.59
N GLU A 263 4.61 -13.73 14.66
CA GLU A 263 4.28 -15.11 15.02
C GLU A 263 2.82 -15.25 15.46
N ASP A 264 2.33 -14.34 16.28
CA ASP A 264 0.93 -14.29 16.73
C ASP A 264 -0.02 -14.12 15.55
N ILE A 265 0.23 -13.16 14.64
CA ILE A 265 -0.55 -12.96 13.41
C ILE A 265 -0.56 -14.22 12.53
N TYR A 266 0.57 -14.91 12.41
CA TYR A 266 0.64 -16.16 11.67
C TYR A 266 -0.22 -17.26 12.30
N ASN A 267 -0.14 -17.42 13.62
CA ASN A 267 -0.89 -18.42 14.37
C ASN A 267 -2.41 -18.16 14.29
N ASP A 268 -2.82 -16.90 14.44
CA ASP A 268 -4.22 -16.47 14.28
C ASP A 268 -4.74 -16.79 12.88
N GLY A 269 -3.93 -16.52 11.85
CA GLY A 269 -4.27 -16.86 10.46
C GLY A 269 -4.42 -18.36 10.22
N VAL A 270 -3.55 -19.18 10.82
CA VAL A 270 -3.62 -20.65 10.75
C VAL A 270 -4.88 -21.14 11.45
N GLN A 271 -5.17 -20.63 12.65
CA GLN A 271 -6.37 -21.03 13.40
C GLN A 271 -7.65 -20.64 12.65
N ALA A 272 -7.76 -19.41 12.17
CA ALA A 272 -8.90 -18.95 11.38
C ALA A 272 -9.09 -19.79 10.10
N GLY A 273 -8.00 -20.15 9.41
CA GLY A 273 -8.03 -21.02 8.23
C GLY A 273 -8.51 -22.44 8.56
N MET A 274 -8.08 -23.00 9.70
CA MET A 274 -8.54 -24.31 10.18
C MET A 274 -10.04 -24.29 10.51
N GLU A 275 -10.50 -23.28 11.24
CA GLU A 275 -11.91 -23.13 11.61
C GLU A 275 -12.81 -22.97 10.37
N ALA A 276 -12.39 -22.13 9.42
CA ALA A 276 -13.11 -21.97 8.15
C ALA A 276 -13.14 -23.27 7.33
N GLY A 277 -12.02 -24.01 7.27
CA GLY A 277 -11.95 -25.29 6.59
C GLY A 277 -12.84 -26.38 7.21
N ILE A 278 -12.89 -26.45 8.54
CA ILE A 278 -13.78 -27.37 9.28
C ILE A 278 -15.24 -27.03 9.00
N GLU A 279 -15.62 -25.74 9.07
CA GLU A 279 -17.01 -25.33 8.83
C GLU A 279 -17.43 -25.57 7.37
N GLN A 280 -16.57 -25.28 6.41
CA GLN A 280 -16.83 -25.59 4.99
C GLN A 280 -16.96 -27.09 4.75
N GLY A 281 -16.07 -27.90 5.34
CA GLY A 281 -16.15 -29.37 5.25
C GLY A 281 -17.44 -29.92 5.88
N ARG A 282 -17.86 -29.36 7.03
CA ARG A 282 -19.10 -29.73 7.69
C ARG A 282 -20.32 -29.40 6.82
N GLN A 283 -20.38 -28.20 6.23
CA GLN A 283 -21.49 -27.79 5.35
C GLN A 283 -21.57 -28.65 4.09
N SER A 284 -20.44 -28.90 3.44
CA SER A 284 -20.37 -29.81 2.27
C SER A 284 -20.79 -31.20 2.60
N GLY A 285 -20.32 -31.78 3.72
CA GLY A 285 -20.69 -33.13 4.16
C GLY A 285 -22.17 -33.27 4.48
N ILE A 286 -22.79 -32.24 5.10
CA ILE A 286 -24.25 -32.24 5.34
C ILE A 286 -25.01 -32.21 4.00
N ALA A 287 -24.64 -31.31 3.08
CA ALA A 287 -25.33 -31.19 1.79
C ALA A 287 -25.22 -32.46 0.95
N GLU A 288 -24.05 -33.08 0.91
CA GLU A 288 -23.83 -34.37 0.23
C GLU A 288 -24.63 -35.52 0.90
N GLY A 289 -24.64 -35.57 2.25
CA GLY A 289 -25.39 -36.54 3.01
C GLY A 289 -26.89 -36.42 2.80
N GLU A 290 -27.43 -35.22 2.80
CA GLU A 290 -28.86 -34.94 2.52
C GLU A 290 -29.24 -35.32 1.08
N ALA A 291 -28.41 -34.95 0.10
CA ALA A 291 -28.67 -35.32 -1.30
C ALA A 291 -28.68 -36.84 -1.50
N HIS A 292 -27.68 -37.53 -0.96
CA HIS A 292 -27.56 -38.99 -1.05
C HIS A 292 -28.69 -39.69 -0.28
N GLY A 293 -29.01 -39.25 0.93
CA GLY A 293 -30.11 -39.77 1.71
C GLY A 293 -31.47 -39.60 1.02
N LYS A 294 -31.69 -38.45 0.37
CA LYS A 294 -32.91 -38.22 -0.42
C LYS A 294 -33.01 -39.13 -1.64
N GLU A 295 -31.89 -39.34 -2.35
CA GLU A 295 -31.84 -40.25 -3.52
C GLU A 295 -32.14 -41.69 -3.11
N LEU A 296 -31.49 -42.18 -2.06
CA LEU A 296 -31.74 -43.52 -1.51
C LEU A 296 -33.18 -43.68 -1.05
N GLY A 297 -33.73 -42.71 -0.29
CA GLY A 297 -35.10 -42.76 0.19
C GLY A 297 -36.12 -42.79 -0.95
N ILE A 298 -35.90 -42.00 -2.02
CA ILE A 298 -36.75 -42.04 -3.23
C ILE A 298 -36.65 -43.42 -3.94
N ALA A 299 -35.46 -44.01 -4.05
CA ALA A 299 -35.26 -45.31 -4.70
C ALA A 299 -35.93 -46.42 -3.90
N GLU A 300 -35.73 -46.45 -2.57
CA GLU A 300 -36.37 -47.42 -1.68
C GLU A 300 -37.91 -47.27 -1.65
N GLY A 301 -38.40 -46.02 -1.58
CA GLY A 301 -39.83 -45.77 -1.66
C GLY A 301 -40.50 -46.22 -2.93
N LYS A 302 -39.86 -45.99 -4.09
CA LYS A 302 -40.31 -46.53 -5.39
C LYS A 302 -40.32 -48.07 -5.43
N ALA A 303 -39.25 -48.70 -4.93
CA ALA A 303 -39.16 -50.16 -4.89
C ALA A 303 -40.24 -50.78 -3.96
N SER A 304 -40.45 -50.18 -2.77
CA SER A 304 -41.48 -50.61 -1.83
C SER A 304 -42.87 -50.45 -2.42
N HIS A 305 -43.17 -49.29 -3.04
CA HIS A 305 -44.44 -49.07 -3.71
C HIS A 305 -44.70 -50.03 -4.85
N LYS A 306 -43.72 -50.28 -5.71
CA LYS A 306 -43.82 -51.30 -6.79
C LYS A 306 -44.13 -52.67 -6.22
N LYS A 307 -43.49 -53.07 -5.13
CA LYS A 307 -43.73 -54.33 -4.45
C LYS A 307 -45.14 -54.45 -3.90
N GLU A 308 -45.65 -53.40 -3.28
CA GLU A 308 -46.98 -53.37 -2.74
C GLU A 308 -48.07 -53.45 -3.84
N VAL A 309 -47.92 -52.67 -4.91
CA VAL A 309 -48.85 -52.71 -6.06
C VAL A 309 -48.83 -54.08 -6.74
N ALA A 310 -47.62 -54.65 -6.97
CA ALA A 310 -47.50 -55.98 -7.55
C ALA A 310 -48.28 -57.05 -6.73
N ARG A 311 -48.14 -57.01 -5.39
CA ARG A 311 -48.85 -57.95 -4.48
C ARG A 311 -50.37 -57.76 -4.49
N GLN A 312 -50.83 -56.50 -4.52
CA GLN A 312 -52.26 -56.22 -4.59
C GLN A 312 -52.87 -56.71 -5.90
N MET A 313 -52.19 -56.45 -7.04
CA MET A 313 -52.64 -56.92 -8.35
C MET A 313 -52.65 -58.46 -8.42
N GLN A 314 -51.64 -59.15 -7.86
CA GLN A 314 -51.63 -60.62 -7.76
C GLN A 314 -52.80 -61.17 -6.95
N LYS A 315 -53.13 -60.60 -5.79
CA LYS A 315 -54.30 -60.96 -4.99
C LYS A 315 -55.62 -60.72 -5.70
N LEU A 316 -55.71 -59.78 -6.60
CA LEU A 316 -56.87 -59.48 -7.44
C LEU A 316 -56.96 -60.39 -8.67
N GLY A 317 -56.02 -61.35 -8.86
CA GLY A 317 -56.05 -62.35 -9.93
C GLY A 317 -55.46 -61.92 -11.28
N TYR A 318 -54.71 -60.79 -11.32
CA TYR A 318 -54.06 -60.38 -12.56
C TYR A 318 -52.87 -61.28 -12.90
N SER A 319 -52.64 -61.52 -14.20
CA SER A 319 -51.49 -62.32 -14.68
C SER A 319 -50.18 -61.55 -14.47
N LEU A 320 -49.07 -62.30 -14.39
CA LEU A 320 -47.73 -61.70 -14.27
C LEU A 320 -47.42 -60.76 -15.41
N ASP A 321 -47.86 -61.06 -16.65
CA ASP A 321 -47.70 -60.16 -17.80
C ASP A 321 -48.46 -58.84 -17.65
N ALA A 322 -49.66 -58.85 -17.10
CA ALA A 322 -50.46 -57.66 -16.84
C ALA A 322 -49.81 -56.78 -15.76
N ILE A 323 -49.28 -57.43 -14.69
CA ILE A 323 -48.57 -56.73 -13.61
C ILE A 323 -47.27 -56.09 -14.16
N ALA A 324 -46.53 -56.82 -14.97
CA ALA A 324 -45.29 -56.33 -15.61
C ALA A 324 -45.57 -55.10 -16.51
N ALA A 325 -46.61 -55.15 -17.31
CA ALA A 325 -47.00 -54.04 -18.18
C ALA A 325 -47.38 -52.77 -17.38
N VAL A 326 -48.13 -52.91 -16.28
CA VAL A 326 -48.57 -51.80 -15.43
C VAL A 326 -47.36 -51.17 -14.70
N LEU A 327 -46.49 -51.96 -14.14
CA LEU A 327 -45.34 -51.52 -13.38
C LEU A 327 -44.12 -51.18 -14.24
N ARG A 328 -44.23 -51.35 -15.57
CA ARG A 328 -43.15 -51.14 -16.55
C ARG A 328 -41.86 -51.89 -16.17
N GLU A 329 -42.04 -53.16 -15.82
CA GLU A 329 -40.97 -54.08 -15.45
C GLU A 329 -41.00 -55.32 -16.33
N SER A 330 -39.92 -56.13 -16.32
CA SER A 330 -39.93 -57.45 -16.95
C SER A 330 -40.72 -58.46 -16.11
N VAL A 331 -41.29 -59.45 -16.74
CA VAL A 331 -41.99 -60.54 -16.06
C VAL A 331 -41.08 -61.22 -15.02
N ASP A 332 -39.80 -61.43 -15.37
CA ASP A 332 -38.80 -61.98 -14.46
C ASP A 332 -38.52 -61.01 -13.28
N GLY A 333 -38.51 -59.72 -13.52
CA GLY A 333 -38.42 -58.67 -12.47
C GLY A 333 -39.60 -58.73 -11.50
N ILE A 334 -40.83 -58.85 -11.99
CA ILE A 334 -42.04 -59.03 -11.16
C ILE A 334 -42.00 -60.27 -10.35
N SER A 335 -41.56 -61.44 -10.97
CA SER A 335 -41.39 -62.70 -10.28
C SER A 335 -40.42 -62.57 -9.10
N LYS A 336 -39.29 -61.90 -9.29
CA LYS A 336 -38.30 -61.64 -8.23
C LYS A 336 -38.89 -60.71 -7.12
N ILE A 337 -39.60 -59.70 -7.51
CA ILE A 337 -40.24 -58.74 -6.54
C ILE A 337 -41.27 -59.50 -5.65
N LEU A 338 -42.01 -60.44 -6.22
CA LEU A 338 -43.04 -61.18 -5.50
C LEU A 338 -42.44 -62.36 -4.74
N ALA A 339 -41.32 -62.98 -5.19
CA ALA A 339 -40.64 -64.09 -4.55
C ALA A 339 -39.88 -63.77 -3.28
N VAL A 340 -39.56 -62.44 -3.04
CA VAL A 340 -38.94 -61.96 -1.81
C VAL A 340 -39.98 -61.94 -0.71
N VAL A 341 -40.23 -63.13 -0.15
CA VAL A 341 -40.96 -63.34 1.10
C VAL A 341 -39.94 -63.46 2.20
N GLY A 342 -39.96 -62.50 3.10
CA GLY A 342 -39.19 -62.54 4.31
C GLY A 342 -39.83 -61.52 5.26
#